data_32a1deb5a0b8c80af42b6570ddb73bdf
#
_entry.id   32a1deb5a0b8c80af42b6570ddb73bdf
#
_cell.length_a   1.000
_cell.length_b   1.000
_cell.length_c   1.000
_cell.angle_alpha   90.00
_cell.angle_beta   90.00
_cell.angle_gamma   90.00
#
_symmetry.space_group_name_H-M   'P 1'
#
loop_
_entity.id
_entity.type
_entity.pdbx_description
1 polymer ?
#
loop_
_entity_poly.entity_id
_entity_poly.type
_entity_poly.pdbx_seq_one_letter_code
_entity_poly.pdbx_strand_id
1 'polypeptide(L)'
;MKLHSNRIYTPEGPKAGVLTVEGSKITAFAENTTDPEAIEYGDQRIIPGIFDTHNHGTCGYDIMNKNAPHEKQIASVKGYLKGLASQGTVNIFPTVCDPDSIRAVAEVAKEGDQDGATILGIHSEGPWLNRTGEKGIRTGWPEVSMETAHAMVEAGGGWLRLVALAPEIPGMDPIIEYFLSQGITVAAAHSDNNYKQAMAAYAKGISVATHTGNVMTD
;
A
#
# COMPACT_ATOMS: atom_id res chain seq x y z
N MET A 1 -16.49 -8.48 22.79
CA MET A 1 -17.49 -8.65 21.71
C MET A 1 -17.36 -10.07 21.17
N LYS A 2 -18.47 -10.76 20.92
CA LYS A 2 -18.47 -12.11 20.32
C LYS A 2 -19.23 -12.04 18.97
N LEU A 3 -18.72 -12.73 17.96
CA LEU A 3 -19.28 -12.76 16.60
C LEU A 3 -19.45 -14.23 16.20
N HIS A 4 -20.67 -14.63 15.85
CA HIS A 4 -20.96 -15.97 15.34
C HIS A 4 -21.21 -15.94 13.83
N SER A 5 -20.65 -16.92 13.12
CA SER A 5 -20.93 -17.16 11.70
C SER A 5 -20.67 -18.62 11.34
N ASN A 6 -21.41 -19.14 10.36
CA ASN A 6 -21.15 -20.42 9.73
C ASN A 6 -19.94 -20.39 8.79
N ARG A 7 -19.34 -19.22 8.55
CA ARG A 7 -18.30 -19.02 7.53
C ARG A 7 -17.22 -18.03 7.99
N ILE A 8 -16.50 -18.40 9.07
CA ILE A 8 -15.32 -17.65 9.54
C ILE A 8 -14.09 -18.19 8.83
N TYR A 9 -13.38 -17.33 8.09
CA TYR A 9 -12.20 -17.73 7.32
C TYR A 9 -10.97 -17.76 8.22
N THR A 10 -10.42 -18.96 8.40
CA THR A 10 -9.18 -19.22 9.12
C THR A 10 -8.08 -19.64 8.14
N PRO A 11 -6.79 -19.76 8.58
CA PRO A 11 -5.72 -20.28 7.71
C PRO A 11 -6.02 -21.68 7.13
N GLU A 12 -6.84 -22.49 7.82
CA GLU A 12 -7.23 -23.83 7.36
C GLU A 12 -8.52 -23.82 6.50
N GLY A 13 -9.08 -22.64 6.23
CA GLY A 13 -10.31 -22.48 5.46
C GLY A 13 -11.51 -22.01 6.29
N PRO A 14 -12.71 -21.95 5.68
CA PRO A 14 -13.92 -21.49 6.37
C PRO A 14 -14.41 -22.51 7.39
N LYS A 15 -14.71 -22.02 8.59
CA LYS A 15 -15.24 -22.80 9.72
C LYS A 15 -16.43 -22.10 10.34
N ALA A 16 -17.36 -22.87 10.92
CA ALA A 16 -18.45 -22.32 11.75
C ALA A 16 -17.97 -22.15 13.18
N GLY A 17 -18.45 -21.11 13.87
CA GLY A 17 -18.11 -20.93 15.29
C GLY A 17 -18.24 -19.50 15.77
N VAL A 18 -17.59 -19.22 16.90
CA VAL A 18 -17.62 -17.92 17.59
C VAL A 18 -16.22 -17.34 17.71
N LEU A 19 -16.05 -16.12 17.19
CA LEU A 19 -14.88 -15.29 17.47
C LEU A 19 -15.13 -14.43 18.69
N THR A 20 -14.14 -14.40 19.61
CA THR A 20 -14.10 -13.46 20.73
C THR A 20 -13.11 -12.34 20.42
N VAL A 21 -13.57 -11.10 20.56
CA VAL A 21 -12.76 -9.88 20.34
C VAL A 21 -12.76 -9.09 21.65
N GLU A 22 -11.55 -8.78 22.13
CA GLU A 22 -11.32 -7.96 23.32
C GLU A 22 -10.45 -6.74 22.93
N GLY A 23 -11.00 -5.55 23.09
CA GLY A 23 -10.38 -4.35 22.57
C GLY A 23 -10.20 -4.45 21.04
N SER A 24 -8.96 -4.38 20.57
CA SER A 24 -8.58 -4.47 19.16
C SER A 24 -8.05 -5.85 18.73
N LYS A 25 -8.20 -6.87 19.57
CA LYS A 25 -7.59 -8.19 19.32
C LYS A 25 -8.64 -9.30 19.29
N ILE A 26 -8.47 -10.25 18.36
CA ILE A 26 -9.14 -11.53 18.41
C ILE A 26 -8.42 -12.36 19.47
N THR A 27 -9.13 -12.74 20.54
CA THR A 27 -8.55 -13.46 21.69
C THR A 27 -8.88 -14.94 21.70
N ALA A 28 -9.97 -15.36 21.01
CA ALA A 28 -10.34 -16.76 20.91
C ALA A 28 -11.17 -17.04 19.65
N PHE A 29 -11.10 -18.28 19.19
CA PHE A 29 -12.01 -18.88 18.23
C PHE A 29 -12.50 -20.23 18.78
N ALA A 30 -13.80 -20.37 18.94
CA ALA A 30 -14.45 -21.61 19.35
C ALA A 30 -15.20 -22.23 18.17
N GLU A 31 -14.60 -23.27 17.57
CA GLU A 31 -15.13 -23.95 16.39
C GLU A 31 -16.39 -24.76 16.75
N ASN A 32 -17.37 -24.78 15.84
CA ASN A 32 -18.63 -25.54 15.98
C ASN A 32 -19.41 -25.23 17.26
N THR A 33 -19.34 -23.99 17.73
CA THR A 33 -20.06 -23.52 18.91
C THR A 33 -20.98 -22.37 18.55
N THR A 34 -22.00 -22.16 19.39
CA THR A 34 -22.88 -20.99 19.38
C THR A 34 -22.78 -20.30 20.73
N ASP A 35 -23.04 -19.02 20.79
CA ASP A 35 -23.09 -18.24 22.02
C ASP A 35 -24.29 -17.27 21.93
N PRO A 36 -25.24 -17.32 22.89
CA PRO A 36 -26.41 -16.48 22.84
C PRO A 36 -26.11 -14.97 22.97
N GLU A 37 -24.90 -14.61 23.42
CA GLU A 37 -24.45 -13.21 23.50
C GLU A 37 -23.68 -12.76 22.24
N ALA A 38 -23.45 -13.68 21.27
CA ALA A 38 -22.76 -13.34 20.05
C ALA A 38 -23.68 -12.56 19.09
N ILE A 39 -23.08 -11.62 18.36
CA ILE A 39 -23.73 -11.02 17.20
C ILE A 39 -23.79 -12.08 16.11
N GLU A 40 -25.01 -12.40 15.67
CA GLU A 40 -25.27 -13.47 14.70
C GLU A 40 -25.13 -12.96 13.26
N TYR A 41 -24.26 -13.57 12.50
CA TYR A 41 -24.05 -13.28 11.07
C TYR A 41 -24.56 -14.41 10.14
N GLY A 42 -25.02 -15.54 10.67
CA GLY A 42 -25.52 -16.68 9.89
C GLY A 42 -24.53 -17.16 8.85
N ASP A 43 -24.90 -17.14 7.58
CA ASP A 43 -24.05 -17.55 6.46
C ASP A 43 -23.17 -16.42 5.88
N GLN A 44 -23.17 -15.24 6.47
CA GLN A 44 -22.30 -14.16 6.06
C GLN A 44 -20.84 -14.51 6.38
N ARG A 45 -19.94 -14.10 5.49
CA ARG A 45 -18.52 -14.38 5.64
C ARG A 45 -17.91 -13.41 6.66
N ILE A 46 -17.20 -13.95 7.64
CA ILE A 46 -16.25 -13.18 8.44
C ILE A 46 -14.86 -13.48 7.88
N ILE A 47 -14.20 -12.48 7.35
CA ILE A 47 -12.87 -12.55 6.75
C ILE A 47 -11.91 -11.64 7.50
N PRO A 48 -10.59 -11.89 7.47
CA PRO A 48 -9.61 -10.88 7.85
C PRO A 48 -9.83 -9.59 7.05
N GLY A 49 -9.62 -8.45 7.69
CA GLY A 49 -9.69 -7.17 7.00
C GLY A 49 -8.69 -7.11 5.84
N ILE A 50 -9.07 -6.48 4.74
CA ILE A 50 -8.23 -6.35 3.56
C ILE A 50 -7.06 -5.41 3.88
N PHE A 51 -5.85 -5.83 3.53
CA PHE A 51 -4.69 -4.97 3.45
C PHE A 51 -4.38 -4.67 1.98
N ASP A 52 -4.55 -3.42 1.60
CA ASP A 52 -4.24 -2.94 0.25
C ASP A 52 -2.87 -2.27 0.22
N THR A 53 -1.98 -2.71 -0.64
CA THR A 53 -0.61 -2.18 -0.75
C THR A 53 -0.40 -1.25 -1.94
N HIS A 54 -1.45 -1.03 -2.76
CA HIS A 54 -1.35 -0.19 -3.96
C HIS A 54 -2.69 0.44 -4.33
N ASN A 55 -2.89 1.70 -3.97
CA ASN A 55 -4.12 2.43 -4.28
C ASN A 55 -3.85 3.95 -4.28
N HIS A 56 -4.27 4.64 -5.35
CA HIS A 56 -4.02 6.07 -5.58
C HIS A 56 -5.16 6.98 -5.15
N GLY A 57 -6.29 6.43 -4.76
CA GLY A 57 -7.49 7.17 -4.37
C GLY A 57 -8.76 6.37 -4.62
N THR A 58 -9.80 6.65 -3.84
CA THR A 58 -11.12 6.03 -3.96
C THR A 58 -12.19 6.92 -3.37
N CYS A 59 -13.46 6.59 -3.59
CA CYS A 59 -14.62 7.29 -3.03
C CYS A 59 -14.63 8.80 -3.32
N GLY A 60 -14.07 9.23 -4.46
CA GLY A 60 -13.99 10.64 -4.85
C GLY A 60 -12.82 11.41 -4.24
N TYR A 61 -11.92 10.75 -3.51
CA TYR A 61 -10.72 11.36 -2.95
C TYR A 61 -9.48 10.96 -3.77
N ASP A 62 -8.79 11.99 -4.28
CA ASP A 62 -7.49 11.88 -4.95
C ASP A 62 -6.39 12.27 -3.96
N ILE A 63 -5.45 11.35 -3.72
CA ILE A 63 -4.32 11.57 -2.81
C ILE A 63 -3.02 11.95 -3.54
N MET A 64 -3.06 12.06 -4.87
CA MET A 64 -1.90 12.39 -5.71
C MET A 64 -1.89 13.84 -6.21
N ASN A 65 -2.86 14.66 -5.81
CA ASN A 65 -2.97 16.04 -6.29
C ASN A 65 -1.97 16.96 -5.58
N LYS A 66 -0.70 16.89 -5.99
CA LYS A 66 0.39 17.75 -5.47
C LYS A 66 0.16 19.24 -5.65
N ASN A 67 -0.72 19.67 -6.56
CA ASN A 67 -1.04 21.07 -6.78
C ASN A 67 -2.12 21.61 -5.82
N ALA A 68 -2.76 20.72 -5.04
CA ALA A 68 -3.71 21.16 -4.04
C ALA A 68 -2.99 21.81 -2.85
N PRO A 69 -3.59 22.80 -2.17
CA PRO A 69 -3.09 23.27 -0.90
C PRO A 69 -2.91 22.13 0.10
N HIS A 70 -1.85 22.19 0.90
CA HIS A 70 -1.47 21.11 1.82
C HIS A 70 -2.62 20.62 2.74
N GLU A 71 -3.38 21.56 3.30
CA GLU A 71 -4.56 21.23 4.11
C GLU A 71 -5.62 20.42 3.35
N LYS A 72 -5.77 20.68 2.04
CA LYS A 72 -6.68 19.90 1.17
C LYS A 72 -6.13 18.51 0.88
N GLN A 73 -4.81 18.37 0.74
CA GLN A 73 -4.19 17.06 0.61
C GLN A 73 -4.45 16.21 1.86
N ILE A 74 -4.22 16.77 3.06
CA ILE A 74 -4.53 16.09 4.34
C ILE A 74 -6.01 15.71 4.43
N ALA A 75 -6.93 16.63 4.10
CA ALA A 75 -8.36 16.33 4.11
C ALA A 75 -8.73 15.22 3.12
N SER A 76 -8.10 15.20 1.94
CA SER A 76 -8.28 14.14 0.94
C SER A 76 -7.80 12.79 1.47
N VAL A 77 -6.63 12.73 2.11
CA VAL A 77 -6.12 11.49 2.73
C VAL A 77 -7.10 10.97 3.80
N LYS A 78 -7.59 11.83 4.69
CA LYS A 78 -8.57 11.43 5.73
C LYS A 78 -9.88 10.91 5.13
N GLY A 79 -10.43 11.57 4.12
CA GLY A 79 -11.63 11.12 3.43
C GLY A 79 -11.42 9.82 2.68
N TYR A 80 -10.27 9.65 2.05
CA TYR A 80 -9.83 8.41 1.40
C TYR A 80 -9.80 7.23 2.37
N LEU A 81 -9.18 7.38 3.56
CA LEU A 81 -9.12 6.32 4.58
C LEU A 81 -10.52 5.88 5.04
N LYS A 82 -11.42 6.84 5.23
CA LYS A 82 -12.82 6.55 5.58
C LYS A 82 -13.56 5.83 4.46
N GLY A 83 -13.32 6.23 3.22
CA GLY A 83 -13.86 5.56 2.04
C GLY A 83 -13.39 4.11 1.93
N LEU A 84 -12.11 3.84 2.14
CA LEU A 84 -11.53 2.50 2.15
C LEU A 84 -12.17 1.59 3.20
N ALA A 85 -12.33 2.07 4.43
CA ALA A 85 -12.95 1.30 5.50
C ALA A 85 -14.38 0.87 5.14
N SER A 86 -15.15 1.72 4.45
CA SER A 86 -16.50 1.40 3.98
C SER A 86 -16.53 0.29 2.93
N GLN A 87 -15.39 0.01 2.29
CA GLN A 87 -15.21 -1.04 1.27
C GLN A 87 -14.56 -2.31 1.85
N GLY A 88 -14.28 -2.34 3.17
CA GLY A 88 -13.67 -3.49 3.85
C GLY A 88 -12.13 -3.48 3.88
N THR A 89 -11.49 -2.45 3.35
CA THR A 89 -10.04 -2.26 3.50
C THR A 89 -9.76 -1.66 4.88
N VAL A 90 -9.03 -2.39 5.71
CA VAL A 90 -8.72 -1.97 7.09
C VAL A 90 -7.28 -1.47 7.23
N ASN A 91 -6.38 -1.92 6.38
CA ASN A 91 -4.99 -1.50 6.33
C ASN A 91 -4.59 -1.09 4.92
N ILE A 92 -3.74 -0.09 4.80
CA ILE A 92 -3.36 0.48 3.51
C ILE A 92 -1.91 0.96 3.49
N PHE A 93 -1.26 0.81 2.32
CA PHE A 93 -0.15 1.65 1.90
C PHE A 93 -0.67 2.64 0.86
N PRO A 94 -1.07 3.87 1.25
CA PRO A 94 -1.46 4.89 0.28
C PRO A 94 -0.36 5.07 -0.75
N THR A 95 -0.73 5.06 -2.05
CA THR A 95 0.25 5.11 -3.14
C THR A 95 0.29 6.51 -3.73
N VAL A 96 1.43 7.14 -3.61
CA VAL A 96 1.73 8.52 -4.06
C VAL A 96 3.07 8.53 -4.82
N CYS A 97 3.50 9.65 -5.39
CA CYS A 97 4.71 9.64 -6.22
C CYS A 97 5.67 10.84 -6.03
N ASP A 98 5.35 11.77 -5.14
CA ASP A 98 6.14 12.98 -4.94
C ASP A 98 6.27 13.34 -3.45
N PRO A 99 7.32 14.10 -3.05
CA PRO A 99 7.58 14.43 -1.65
C PRO A 99 6.43 15.13 -0.92
N ASP A 100 5.66 15.98 -1.59
CA ASP A 100 4.58 16.74 -0.94
C ASP A 100 3.40 15.83 -0.60
N SER A 101 3.01 14.97 -1.54
CA SER A 101 1.98 13.95 -1.30
C SER A 101 2.43 12.93 -0.25
N ILE A 102 3.71 12.51 -0.26
CA ILE A 102 4.30 11.63 0.77
C ILE A 102 4.19 12.30 2.14
N ARG A 103 4.52 13.60 2.26
CA ARG A 103 4.45 14.35 3.51
C ARG A 103 3.02 14.41 4.06
N ALA A 104 2.04 14.71 3.20
CA ALA A 104 0.64 14.77 3.61
C ALA A 104 0.14 13.43 4.17
N VAL A 105 0.48 12.31 3.52
CA VAL A 105 0.16 10.97 4.01
C VAL A 105 0.88 10.67 5.33
N ALA A 106 2.17 11.02 5.44
CA ALA A 106 2.97 10.79 6.65
C ALA A 106 2.45 11.58 7.85
N GLU A 107 1.96 12.80 7.65
CA GLU A 107 1.35 13.61 8.70
C GLU A 107 0.08 12.97 9.23
N VAL A 108 -0.81 12.50 8.35
CA VAL A 108 -2.02 11.77 8.77
C VAL A 108 -1.66 10.47 9.49
N ALA A 109 -0.65 9.74 8.99
CA ALA A 109 -0.20 8.50 9.64
C ALA A 109 0.32 8.73 11.08
N LYS A 110 0.98 9.85 11.33
CA LYS A 110 1.50 10.23 12.66
C LYS A 110 0.41 10.58 13.68
N GLU A 111 -0.77 10.99 13.23
CA GLU A 111 -1.90 11.27 14.12
C GLU A 111 -2.38 10.02 14.89
N GLY A 112 -2.09 8.82 14.38
CA GLY A 112 -2.33 7.54 15.05
C GLY A 112 -3.76 7.03 14.85
N ASP A 113 -4.71 7.49 15.66
CA ASP A 113 -6.10 7.01 15.59
C ASP A 113 -6.83 7.65 14.40
N GLN A 114 -6.96 6.88 13.32
CA GLN A 114 -7.61 7.32 12.08
C GLN A 114 -9.05 6.83 12.03
N ASP A 115 -9.99 7.73 11.72
CA ASP A 115 -11.37 7.37 11.44
C ASP A 115 -11.47 6.73 10.03
N GLY A 116 -11.03 5.47 9.90
CA GLY A 116 -10.98 4.77 8.62
C GLY A 116 -9.96 3.63 8.59
N ALA A 117 -9.44 3.35 7.39
CA ALA A 117 -8.36 2.38 7.22
C ALA A 117 -7.06 2.89 7.86
N THR A 118 -6.30 1.99 8.46
CA THR A 118 -5.03 2.33 9.12
C THR A 118 -3.89 2.38 8.11
N ILE A 119 -3.14 3.48 8.08
CA ILE A 119 -1.90 3.58 7.31
C ILE A 119 -0.82 2.76 8.03
N LEU A 120 -0.29 1.71 7.39
CA LEU A 120 0.83 0.92 7.90
C LEU A 120 2.18 1.30 7.29
N GLY A 121 2.16 2.09 6.24
CA GLY A 121 3.31 2.60 5.51
C GLY A 121 2.86 3.40 4.30
N ILE A 122 3.81 3.96 3.57
CA ILE A 122 3.58 4.68 2.33
C ILE A 122 4.23 3.91 1.20
N HIS A 123 3.53 3.76 0.10
CA HIS A 123 4.06 3.29 -1.16
C HIS A 123 4.30 4.49 -2.08
N SER A 124 5.52 4.65 -2.62
CA SER A 124 5.76 5.57 -3.71
C SER A 124 5.82 4.81 -5.02
N GLU A 125 4.92 5.10 -5.95
CA GLU A 125 5.01 4.59 -7.32
C GLU A 125 5.65 5.65 -8.22
N GLY A 126 6.92 5.44 -8.51
CA GLY A 126 7.75 6.43 -9.17
C GLY A 126 8.51 7.34 -8.19
N PRO A 127 9.11 8.46 -8.70
CA PRO A 127 8.88 9.08 -10.02
C PRO A 127 9.60 8.42 -11.21
N TRP A 128 10.51 7.50 -10.99
CA TRP A 128 11.36 6.92 -12.03
C TRP A 128 10.67 5.72 -12.70
N LEU A 129 9.73 6.02 -13.60
CA LEU A 129 8.96 5.05 -14.38
C LEU A 129 9.34 5.17 -15.86
N ASN A 130 9.55 4.06 -16.54
CA ASN A 130 9.87 4.05 -17.97
C ASN A 130 8.62 4.10 -18.85
N ARG A 131 7.53 3.50 -18.39
CA ARG A 131 6.23 3.52 -19.05
C ARG A 131 5.18 4.09 -18.13
N THR A 132 4.34 4.99 -18.62
CA THR A 132 3.32 5.64 -17.81
C THR A 132 1.93 5.55 -18.43
N GLY A 133 0.90 5.71 -17.59
CA GLY A 133 -0.50 5.61 -17.97
C GLY A 133 -0.92 4.18 -18.33
N GLU A 134 -2.22 3.97 -18.50
CA GLU A 134 -2.82 2.66 -18.78
C GLU A 134 -2.33 2.00 -20.08
N LYS A 135 -1.86 2.81 -21.04
CA LYS A 135 -1.35 2.32 -22.32
C LYS A 135 0.16 2.05 -22.32
N GLY A 136 0.84 2.23 -21.20
CA GLY A 136 2.27 2.03 -21.07
C GLY A 136 3.10 2.87 -22.03
N ILE A 137 2.72 4.13 -22.24
CA ILE A 137 3.39 5.03 -23.18
C ILE A 137 4.74 5.45 -22.60
N ARG A 138 5.80 5.33 -23.39
CA ARG A 138 7.10 5.92 -23.05
C ARG A 138 7.00 7.45 -23.11
N THR A 139 7.33 8.09 -22.01
CA THR A 139 7.38 9.55 -21.89
C THR A 139 8.80 10.13 -21.86
N GLY A 140 9.78 9.29 -22.10
CA GLY A 140 11.20 9.55 -21.83
C GLY A 140 11.58 9.12 -20.41
N TRP A 141 12.88 9.11 -20.12
CA TRP A 141 13.34 8.83 -18.78
C TRP A 141 13.29 10.08 -17.91
N PRO A 142 12.67 9.99 -16.72
CA PRO A 142 12.77 11.07 -15.75
C PRO A 142 14.22 11.26 -15.32
N GLU A 143 14.56 12.47 -14.90
CA GLU A 143 15.87 12.75 -14.32
C GLU A 143 16.09 11.91 -13.06
N VAL A 144 17.18 11.15 -13.03
CA VAL A 144 17.57 10.37 -11.85
C VAL A 144 18.36 11.26 -10.91
N SER A 145 17.81 11.52 -9.74
CA SER A 145 18.34 12.46 -8.76
C SER A 145 18.37 11.85 -7.35
N MET A 146 19.54 11.81 -6.74
CA MET A 146 19.70 11.45 -5.32
C MET A 146 19.00 12.48 -4.41
N GLU A 147 18.96 13.75 -4.80
CA GLU A 147 18.26 14.80 -4.05
C GLU A 147 16.77 14.46 -3.92
N THR A 148 16.15 14.02 -5.02
CA THR A 148 14.76 13.57 -5.01
C THR A 148 14.57 12.36 -4.08
N ALA A 149 15.46 11.37 -4.12
CA ALA A 149 15.39 10.21 -3.24
C ALA A 149 15.51 10.59 -1.76
N HIS A 150 16.42 11.50 -1.42
CA HIS A 150 16.55 12.03 -0.06
C HIS A 150 15.29 12.79 0.37
N ALA A 151 14.74 13.65 -0.48
CA ALA A 151 13.52 14.41 -0.20
C ALA A 151 12.31 13.49 0.06
N MET A 152 12.20 12.38 -0.67
CA MET A 152 11.13 11.37 -0.46
C MET A 152 11.26 10.70 0.91
N VAL A 153 12.46 10.28 1.30
CA VAL A 153 12.71 9.64 2.60
C VAL A 153 12.45 10.61 3.75
N GLU A 154 12.93 11.85 3.62
CA GLU A 154 12.70 12.91 4.61
C GLU A 154 11.21 13.22 4.75
N ALA A 155 10.49 13.42 3.62
CA ALA A 155 9.05 13.65 3.63
C ALA A 155 8.27 12.51 4.28
N GLY A 156 8.70 11.27 4.05
CA GLY A 156 8.09 10.07 4.65
C GLY A 156 8.27 9.98 6.16
N GLY A 157 9.31 10.58 6.74
CA GLY A 157 9.52 10.61 8.18
C GLY A 157 9.46 9.23 8.86
N GLY A 158 9.96 8.19 8.18
CA GLY A 158 9.93 6.80 8.62
C GLY A 158 8.68 6.01 8.20
N TRP A 159 7.72 6.61 7.48
CA TRP A 159 6.54 5.92 6.97
C TRP A 159 6.70 5.41 5.54
N LEU A 160 7.68 5.87 4.76
CA LEU A 160 7.96 5.34 3.43
C LEU A 160 8.48 3.90 3.55
N ARG A 161 7.72 2.92 3.05
CA ARG A 161 8.00 1.49 3.19
C ARG A 161 8.27 0.78 1.88
N LEU A 162 7.73 1.30 0.80
CA LEU A 162 7.80 0.69 -0.52
C LEU A 162 8.01 1.76 -1.57
N VAL A 163 8.99 1.57 -2.45
CA VAL A 163 9.23 2.42 -3.61
C VAL A 163 9.23 1.54 -4.86
N ALA A 164 8.34 1.85 -5.79
CA ALA A 164 8.27 1.19 -7.09
C ALA A 164 8.92 2.07 -8.17
N LEU A 165 9.80 1.49 -8.96
CA LEU A 165 10.58 2.17 -9.98
C LEU A 165 10.94 1.25 -11.14
N ALA A 166 11.38 1.83 -12.28
CA ALA A 166 11.91 1.10 -13.42
C ALA A 166 13.44 0.97 -13.30
N PRO A 167 13.96 -0.20 -12.90
CA PRO A 167 15.36 -0.36 -12.54
C PRO A 167 16.33 -0.27 -13.72
N GLU A 168 15.84 -0.37 -14.96
CA GLU A 168 16.65 -0.26 -16.17
C GLU A 168 16.97 1.18 -16.57
N ILE A 169 16.37 2.17 -15.92
CA ILE A 169 16.69 3.59 -16.19
C ILE A 169 18.15 3.84 -15.82
N PRO A 170 18.96 4.43 -16.72
CA PRO A 170 20.37 4.68 -16.43
C PRO A 170 20.56 5.53 -15.17
N GLY A 171 21.46 5.10 -14.29
CA GLY A 171 21.76 5.79 -13.04
C GLY A 171 20.88 5.37 -11.84
N MET A 172 20.02 4.35 -11.97
CA MET A 172 19.14 3.92 -10.89
C MET A 172 19.85 3.15 -9.78
N ASP A 173 21.01 2.54 -10.03
CA ASP A 173 21.71 1.71 -9.05
C ASP A 173 21.92 2.41 -7.69
N PRO A 174 22.50 3.62 -7.62
CA PRO A 174 22.67 4.33 -6.35
C PRO A 174 21.34 4.64 -5.63
N ILE A 175 20.27 4.90 -6.39
CA ILE A 175 18.93 5.16 -5.84
C ILE A 175 18.38 3.88 -5.18
N ILE A 176 18.49 2.74 -5.85
CA ILE A 176 18.06 1.44 -5.33
C ILE A 176 18.84 1.10 -4.05
N GLU A 177 20.17 1.20 -4.09
CA GLU A 177 21.03 0.96 -2.93
C GLU A 177 20.68 1.87 -1.75
N TYR A 178 20.40 3.14 -2.02
CA TYR A 178 20.00 4.11 -0.99
C TYR A 178 18.70 3.69 -0.32
N PHE A 179 17.63 3.42 -1.06
CA PHE A 179 16.35 3.00 -0.45
C PHE A 179 16.49 1.70 0.35
N LEU A 180 17.22 0.71 -0.18
CA LEU A 180 17.49 -0.54 0.54
C LEU A 180 18.26 -0.28 1.84
N SER A 181 19.24 0.64 1.84
CA SER A 181 20.00 1.02 3.03
C SER A 181 19.13 1.68 4.11
N GLN A 182 18.02 2.32 3.70
CA GLN A 182 17.03 2.92 4.62
C GLN A 182 15.99 1.89 5.12
N GLY A 183 16.12 0.61 4.76
CA GLY A 183 15.16 -0.44 5.10
C GLY A 183 13.84 -0.32 4.32
N ILE A 184 13.84 0.38 3.18
CA ILE A 184 12.70 0.55 2.30
C ILE A 184 12.72 -0.56 1.26
N THR A 185 11.61 -1.25 1.08
CA THR A 185 11.44 -2.25 0.02
C THR A 185 11.42 -1.57 -1.34
N VAL A 186 12.17 -2.13 -2.31
CA VAL A 186 12.15 -1.65 -3.69
C VAL A 186 11.42 -2.66 -4.58
N ALA A 187 10.51 -2.15 -5.40
CA ALA A 187 9.73 -2.90 -6.38
C ALA A 187 10.11 -2.49 -7.81
N ALA A 188 10.09 -3.44 -8.72
CA ALA A 188 10.11 -3.16 -10.16
C ALA A 188 8.70 -2.82 -10.63
N ALA A 189 8.54 -1.70 -11.34
CA ALA A 189 7.27 -1.21 -11.86
C ALA A 189 7.47 -0.44 -13.16
N HIS A 190 6.44 -0.45 -14.03
CA HIS A 190 6.43 0.35 -15.26
C HIS A 190 7.72 0.21 -16.08
N SER A 191 8.20 -1.01 -16.22
CA SER A 191 9.56 -1.35 -16.64
C SER A 191 9.57 -1.96 -18.04
N ASP A 192 10.62 -1.65 -18.79
CA ASP A 192 10.97 -2.28 -20.07
C ASP A 192 12.08 -3.33 -19.91
N ASN A 193 12.30 -3.83 -18.71
CA ASN A 193 13.31 -4.85 -18.45
C ASN A 193 13.10 -6.11 -19.31
N ASN A 194 14.16 -6.53 -19.96
CA ASN A 194 14.24 -7.92 -20.43
C ASN A 194 14.61 -8.85 -19.24
N TYR A 195 14.49 -10.15 -19.45
CA TYR A 195 14.79 -11.16 -18.43
C TYR A 195 16.14 -10.97 -17.75
N LYS A 196 17.22 -10.69 -18.52
CA LYS A 196 18.56 -10.52 -17.97
C LYS A 196 18.67 -9.29 -17.07
N GLN A 197 18.06 -8.18 -17.50
CA GLN A 197 18.00 -6.94 -16.71
C GLN A 197 17.20 -7.11 -15.43
N ALA A 198 16.04 -7.77 -15.52
CA ALA A 198 15.19 -8.07 -14.37
C ALA A 198 15.95 -8.92 -13.35
N MET A 199 16.60 -10.02 -13.78
CA MET A 199 17.39 -10.86 -12.89
C MET A 199 18.53 -10.10 -12.22
N ALA A 200 19.19 -9.20 -12.94
CA ALA A 200 20.22 -8.34 -12.35
C ALA A 200 19.67 -7.37 -11.31
N ALA A 201 18.48 -6.81 -11.55
CA ALA A 201 17.81 -5.93 -10.61
C ALA A 201 17.40 -6.67 -9.32
N TYR A 202 16.83 -7.86 -9.46
CA TYR A 202 16.50 -8.69 -8.29
C TYR A 202 17.75 -9.14 -7.51
N ALA A 203 18.83 -9.44 -8.18
CA ALA A 203 20.11 -9.75 -7.52
C ALA A 203 20.67 -8.58 -6.68
N LYS A 204 20.28 -7.34 -6.96
CA LYS A 204 20.62 -6.14 -6.17
C LYS A 204 19.72 -5.92 -4.95
N GLY A 205 18.66 -6.71 -4.78
CA GLY A 205 17.78 -6.63 -3.62
C GLY A 205 16.37 -6.14 -3.92
N ILE A 206 16.01 -5.87 -5.18
CA ILE A 206 14.60 -5.68 -5.54
C ILE A 206 13.87 -6.98 -5.25
N SER A 207 12.75 -6.93 -4.53
CA SER A 207 12.07 -8.14 -4.05
C SER A 207 10.58 -8.20 -4.41
N VAL A 208 10.06 -7.14 -5.03
CA VAL A 208 8.64 -7.01 -5.38
C VAL A 208 8.51 -6.60 -6.84
N ALA A 209 7.43 -7.01 -7.49
CA ALA A 209 6.99 -6.49 -8.78
C ALA A 209 5.59 -5.91 -8.61
N THR A 210 5.42 -4.65 -8.97
CA THR A 210 4.14 -3.94 -8.89
C THR A 210 3.30 -4.30 -10.10
N HIS A 211 2.00 -4.63 -9.89
CA HIS A 211 0.99 -4.99 -10.92
C HIS A 211 1.59 -5.70 -12.14
N THR A 212 2.26 -6.82 -11.86
CA THR A 212 3.02 -7.63 -12.83
C THR A 212 2.19 -7.96 -14.08
N GLY A 213 2.78 -7.75 -15.25
CA GLY A 213 2.11 -7.94 -16.54
C GLY A 213 1.25 -6.75 -16.99
N ASN A 214 1.21 -5.68 -16.20
CA ASN A 214 0.57 -4.43 -16.57
C ASN A 214 1.62 -3.31 -16.67
N VAL A 215 1.56 -2.53 -17.75
CA VAL A 215 2.50 -1.42 -18.03
C VAL A 215 3.98 -1.88 -18.02
N MET A 216 4.22 -3.10 -18.48
CA MET A 216 5.54 -3.70 -18.65
C MET A 216 5.65 -4.21 -20.11
N THR A 217 6.88 -4.46 -20.60
CA THR A 217 7.10 -5.19 -21.84
C THR A 217 6.74 -6.66 -21.71
N ASP A 218 6.24 -7.24 -22.79
CA ASP A 218 5.99 -8.68 -22.93
C ASP A 218 7.30 -9.47 -23.01
#